data_39861ffceef0c320e47cef4a41f2eb9d
#
_entry.id   39861ffceef0c320e47cef4a41f2eb9d
#
_cell.length_a   1.000
_cell.length_b   1.000
_cell.length_c   1.000
_cell.angle_alpha   90.00
_cell.angle_beta   90.00
_cell.angle_gamma   90.00
#
_symmetry.space_group_name_H-M   'P 1'
#
loop_
_entity.id
_entity.type
_entity.pdbx_description
1 polymer ?
#
loop_
_entity_poly.entity_id
_entity_poly.type
_entity_poly.pdbx_seq_one_letter_code
_entity_poly.pdbx_strand_id
1 'polypeptide(L)'
;MSYIFLIIGFFLLIKGADIFVSGASNISKKLGIPSVIVGLTIVSLGTSAPELAVSVISSIEGSNEIAVGNVLVSNLFNTLMVLGVTTIIMALTIKKSDIKRDFSINILVTILLLILTFTTLLGGEDNYISRLDGIILLIGCISYIIYLILSVKVGKTTSENIHEELALESTNEVNIFKSILKLIIGVAGIIIGGQLVVDSATFIATSLGMSEKLVGLTIVAVGTSLPELVTSVVAAVKGEEDIALGNILGSNIFNILLIIGLSSAISPIAVSNNLIFDFVFLIVVTLIIGIMIFINK
;
A
#
# COMPACT_ATOMS: atom_id res chain seq x y z
N MET A 1 -20.07 -23.28 -8.30
CA MET A 1 -19.58 -22.87 -6.96
C MET A 1 -18.71 -21.63 -7.03
N SER A 2 -17.73 -21.54 -7.93
CA SER A 2 -16.77 -20.41 -8.03
C SER A 2 -17.43 -19.05 -8.25
N TYR A 3 -18.48 -18.93 -9.05
CA TYR A 3 -19.23 -17.67 -9.22
C TYR A 3 -19.88 -17.18 -7.91
N ILE A 4 -20.35 -18.10 -7.06
CA ILE A 4 -20.93 -17.75 -5.75
C ILE A 4 -19.83 -17.26 -4.82
N PHE A 5 -18.68 -17.95 -4.78
CA PHE A 5 -17.53 -17.52 -3.97
C PHE A 5 -16.96 -16.19 -4.44
N LEU A 6 -16.98 -15.92 -5.75
CA LEU A 6 -16.58 -14.62 -6.30
C LEU A 6 -17.46 -13.50 -5.75
N ILE A 7 -18.79 -13.68 -5.76
CA ILE A 7 -19.75 -12.69 -5.24
C ILE A 7 -19.57 -12.50 -3.72
N ILE A 8 -19.42 -13.60 -2.97
CA ILE A 8 -19.16 -13.56 -1.52
C ILE A 8 -17.84 -12.85 -1.25
N GLY A 9 -16.80 -13.13 -2.04
CA GLY A 9 -15.49 -12.48 -1.94
C GLY A 9 -15.59 -10.98 -2.11
N PHE A 10 -16.25 -10.48 -3.15
CA PHE A 10 -16.47 -9.04 -3.34
C PHE A 10 -17.29 -8.43 -2.21
N PHE A 11 -18.33 -9.11 -1.73
CA PHE A 11 -19.13 -8.63 -0.60
C PHE A 11 -18.27 -8.48 0.67
N LEU A 12 -17.46 -9.49 1.00
CA LEU A 12 -16.56 -9.45 2.16
C LEU A 12 -15.49 -8.37 2.00
N LEU A 13 -14.92 -8.22 0.80
CA LEU A 13 -13.90 -7.22 0.49
C LEU A 13 -14.46 -5.81 0.70
N ILE A 14 -15.61 -5.50 0.12
CA ILE A 14 -16.24 -4.18 0.21
C ILE A 14 -16.70 -3.89 1.65
N LYS A 15 -17.36 -4.84 2.31
CA LYS A 15 -17.81 -4.66 3.71
C LYS A 15 -16.66 -4.64 4.69
N GLY A 16 -15.63 -5.44 4.45
CA GLY A 16 -14.38 -5.40 5.21
C GLY A 16 -13.72 -4.01 5.13
N ALA A 17 -13.58 -3.48 3.92
CA ALA A 17 -13.04 -2.14 3.70
C ALA A 17 -13.88 -1.04 4.37
N ASP A 18 -15.22 -1.13 4.28
CA ASP A 18 -16.14 -0.19 4.94
C ASP A 18 -15.95 -0.15 6.46
N ILE A 19 -15.85 -1.33 7.09
CA ILE A 19 -15.62 -1.47 8.54
C ILE A 19 -14.21 -1.00 8.91
N PHE A 20 -13.21 -1.36 8.10
CA PHE A 20 -11.81 -1.02 8.32
C PHE A 20 -11.56 0.49 8.29
N VAL A 21 -12.01 1.16 7.21
CA VAL A 21 -11.91 2.62 7.08
C VAL A 21 -12.64 3.33 8.21
N SER A 22 -13.83 2.86 8.61
CA SER A 22 -14.54 3.45 9.76
C SER A 22 -13.76 3.29 11.06
N GLY A 23 -13.11 2.15 11.27
CA GLY A 23 -12.22 1.93 12.42
C GLY A 23 -11.02 2.87 12.43
N ALA A 24 -10.36 3.02 11.27
CA ALA A 24 -9.22 3.88 11.07
C ALA A 24 -9.57 5.37 11.29
N SER A 25 -10.66 5.85 10.70
CA SER A 25 -11.16 7.22 10.88
C SER A 25 -11.50 7.51 12.35
N ASN A 26 -12.15 6.57 13.02
CA ASN A 26 -12.47 6.71 14.46
C ASN A 26 -11.21 6.81 15.34
N ILE A 27 -10.17 6.03 15.03
CA ILE A 27 -8.89 6.09 15.76
C ILE A 27 -8.20 7.43 15.50
N SER A 28 -8.17 7.88 14.23
CA SER A 28 -7.65 9.20 13.86
C SER A 28 -8.28 10.30 14.71
N LYS A 29 -9.62 10.37 14.72
CA LYS A 29 -10.39 11.36 15.46
C LYS A 29 -10.15 11.30 16.98
N LYS A 30 -10.19 10.07 17.56
CA LYS A 30 -10.05 9.89 19.02
C LYS A 30 -8.65 10.20 19.55
N LEU A 31 -7.60 9.84 18.78
CA LEU A 31 -6.22 10.07 19.18
C LEU A 31 -5.69 11.44 18.72
N GLY A 32 -6.47 12.17 17.90
CA GLY A 32 -6.01 13.42 17.30
C GLY A 32 -4.80 13.23 16.39
N ILE A 33 -4.76 12.09 15.68
CA ILE A 33 -3.72 11.78 14.70
C ILE A 33 -4.24 12.20 13.32
N PRO A 34 -3.46 12.91 12.50
CA PRO A 34 -3.89 13.24 11.12
C PRO A 34 -4.30 11.98 10.35
N SER A 35 -5.44 12.04 9.66
CA SER A 35 -6.01 10.89 8.95
C SER A 35 -5.07 10.34 7.89
N VAL A 36 -4.26 11.20 7.25
CA VAL A 36 -3.24 10.78 6.29
C VAL A 36 -2.19 9.86 6.92
N ILE A 37 -1.80 10.11 8.18
CA ILE A 37 -0.81 9.25 8.87
C ILE A 37 -1.42 7.90 9.23
N VAL A 38 -2.70 7.85 9.59
CA VAL A 38 -3.41 6.59 9.80
C VAL A 38 -3.51 5.81 8.48
N GLY A 39 -3.77 6.49 7.39
CA GLY A 39 -3.73 5.93 6.03
C GLY A 39 -2.35 5.37 5.67
N LEU A 40 -1.30 6.19 5.84
CA LEU A 40 0.10 5.84 5.58
C LEU A 40 0.63 4.68 6.43
N THR A 41 0.00 4.34 7.55
CA THR A 41 0.49 3.33 8.48
C THR A 41 -0.49 2.16 8.65
N ILE A 42 -1.51 2.34 9.48
CA ILE A 42 -2.43 1.26 9.86
C ILE A 42 -3.15 0.71 8.63
N VAL A 43 -3.65 1.59 7.75
CA VAL A 43 -4.46 1.16 6.61
C VAL A 43 -3.58 0.50 5.56
N SER A 44 -2.47 1.12 5.19
CA SER A 44 -1.55 0.56 4.18
C SER A 44 -0.91 -0.76 4.62
N LEU A 45 -0.48 -0.89 5.88
CA LEU A 45 0.03 -2.16 6.40
C LEU A 45 -1.03 -3.26 6.42
N GLY A 46 -2.30 -2.89 6.70
CA GLY A 46 -3.39 -3.85 6.70
C GLY A 46 -3.75 -4.35 5.31
N THR A 47 -3.76 -3.47 4.31
CA THR A 47 -4.10 -3.84 2.93
C THR A 47 -2.95 -4.55 2.23
N SER A 48 -1.68 -4.19 2.51
CA SER A 48 -0.49 -4.85 1.93
C SER A 48 -0.08 -6.16 2.64
N ALA A 49 -0.91 -6.67 3.56
CA ALA A 49 -0.64 -7.96 4.21
C ALA A 49 -0.59 -9.15 3.24
N PRO A 50 -1.43 -9.25 2.18
CA PRO A 50 -1.32 -10.29 1.17
C PRO A 50 0.00 -10.24 0.41
N GLU A 51 0.44 -9.05 -0.03
CA GLU A 51 1.72 -8.84 -0.71
C GLU A 51 2.89 -9.27 0.18
N LEU A 52 2.85 -8.92 1.46
CA LEU A 52 3.85 -9.32 2.43
C LEU A 52 3.90 -10.85 2.56
N ALA A 53 2.74 -11.50 2.69
CA ALA A 53 2.66 -12.95 2.82
C ALA A 53 3.22 -13.65 1.58
N VAL A 54 2.79 -13.26 0.37
CA VAL A 54 3.27 -13.84 -0.89
C VAL A 54 4.79 -13.68 -1.03
N SER A 55 5.30 -12.47 -0.80
CA SER A 55 6.72 -12.18 -0.99
C SER A 55 7.61 -12.90 0.02
N VAL A 56 7.19 -12.97 1.30
CA VAL A 56 7.94 -13.66 2.35
C VAL A 56 7.92 -15.18 2.13
N ILE A 57 6.77 -15.76 1.80
CA ILE A 57 6.67 -17.20 1.52
C ILE A 57 7.52 -17.56 0.32
N SER A 58 7.42 -16.81 -0.78
CA SER A 58 8.25 -17.03 -1.97
C SER A 58 9.74 -16.94 -1.67
N SER A 59 10.16 -16.03 -0.78
CA SER A 59 11.56 -15.91 -0.36
C SER A 59 12.02 -17.09 0.48
N ILE A 60 11.17 -17.66 1.33
CA ILE A 60 11.47 -18.86 2.12
C ILE A 60 11.58 -20.09 1.20
N GLU A 61 10.74 -20.17 0.17
CA GLU A 61 10.71 -21.27 -0.82
C GLU A 61 11.82 -21.17 -1.89
N GLY A 62 12.61 -20.07 -1.87
CA GLY A 62 13.70 -19.87 -2.83
C GLY A 62 13.24 -19.31 -4.19
N SER A 63 11.98 -18.91 -4.33
CA SER A 63 11.41 -18.28 -5.53
C SER A 63 11.44 -16.74 -5.41
N ASN A 64 12.61 -16.20 -5.09
CA ASN A 64 12.80 -14.82 -4.64
C ASN A 64 12.45 -13.75 -5.69
N GLU A 65 12.57 -14.07 -7.00
CA GLU A 65 12.21 -13.14 -8.09
C GLU A 65 10.74 -12.72 -8.03
N ILE A 66 9.87 -13.59 -7.47
CA ILE A 66 8.44 -13.30 -7.31
C ILE A 66 8.24 -12.10 -6.38
N ALA A 67 9.05 -11.95 -5.34
CA ALA A 67 8.91 -10.85 -4.37
C ALA A 67 9.12 -9.47 -5.05
N VAL A 68 10.15 -9.33 -5.90
CA VAL A 68 10.41 -8.06 -6.61
C VAL A 68 9.33 -7.80 -7.64
N GLY A 69 8.97 -8.81 -8.43
CA GLY A 69 7.88 -8.69 -9.42
C GLY A 69 6.56 -8.28 -8.78
N ASN A 70 6.19 -8.93 -7.67
CA ASN A 70 4.97 -8.61 -6.91
C ASN A 70 4.98 -7.14 -6.45
N VAL A 71 6.05 -6.68 -5.82
CA VAL A 71 6.15 -5.29 -5.33
C VAL A 71 6.12 -4.27 -6.47
N LEU A 72 6.82 -4.51 -7.59
CA LEU A 72 6.80 -3.59 -8.73
C LEU A 72 5.41 -3.47 -9.35
N VAL A 73 4.74 -4.62 -9.58
CA VAL A 73 3.39 -4.64 -10.15
C VAL A 73 2.40 -3.98 -9.20
N SER A 74 2.45 -4.26 -7.90
CA SER A 74 1.59 -3.62 -6.90
C SER A 74 1.80 -2.11 -6.84
N ASN A 75 3.05 -1.63 -6.86
CA ASN A 75 3.33 -0.19 -6.84
C ASN A 75 2.88 0.50 -8.14
N LEU A 76 3.03 -0.14 -9.30
CA LEU A 76 2.48 0.37 -10.56
C LEU A 76 0.96 0.40 -10.54
N PHE A 77 0.32 -0.67 -10.07
CA PHE A 77 -1.13 -0.75 -9.95
C PHE A 77 -1.67 0.30 -8.99
N ASN A 78 -1.04 0.48 -7.83
CA ASN A 78 -1.41 1.52 -6.86
C ASN A 78 -1.27 2.91 -7.45
N THR A 79 -0.17 3.18 -8.16
CA THR A 79 0.13 4.50 -8.71
C THR A 79 -0.76 4.85 -9.90
N LEU A 80 -1.09 3.89 -10.78
CA LEU A 80 -1.88 4.13 -11.98
C LEU A 80 -3.38 3.86 -11.76
N MET A 81 -3.71 2.68 -11.24
CA MET A 81 -5.08 2.22 -11.17
C MET A 81 -5.78 2.68 -9.90
N VAL A 82 -5.18 2.42 -8.73
CA VAL A 82 -5.81 2.78 -7.46
C VAL A 82 -5.95 4.29 -7.33
N LEU A 83 -4.87 5.04 -7.56
CA LEU A 83 -4.91 6.50 -7.52
C LEU A 83 -5.83 7.07 -8.61
N GLY A 84 -5.75 6.55 -9.85
CA GLY A 84 -6.57 7.00 -10.97
C GLY A 84 -8.05 6.79 -10.71
N VAL A 85 -8.48 5.58 -10.34
CA VAL A 85 -9.88 5.26 -10.04
C VAL A 85 -10.40 6.07 -8.85
N THR A 86 -9.60 6.17 -7.78
CA THR A 86 -9.97 6.95 -6.58
C THR A 86 -10.19 8.42 -6.93
N THR A 87 -9.33 9.01 -7.76
CA THR A 87 -9.41 10.41 -8.18
C THR A 87 -10.60 10.69 -9.11
N ILE A 88 -10.98 9.72 -9.96
CA ILE A 88 -12.17 9.81 -10.83
C ILE A 88 -13.46 9.79 -9.98
N ILE A 89 -13.49 8.93 -8.95
CA ILE A 89 -14.67 8.80 -8.08
C ILE A 89 -14.83 10.02 -7.19
N MET A 90 -13.75 10.54 -6.67
CA MET A 90 -13.75 11.71 -5.80
C MET A 90 -12.49 12.54 -6.03
N ALA A 91 -12.69 13.83 -6.31
CA ALA A 91 -11.56 14.75 -6.43
C ALA A 91 -10.83 14.84 -5.08
N LEU A 92 -9.58 14.41 -5.06
CA LEU A 92 -8.76 14.45 -3.84
C LEU A 92 -8.35 15.89 -3.55
N THR A 93 -8.98 16.53 -2.58
CA THR A 93 -8.64 17.89 -2.12
C THR A 93 -7.64 17.81 -0.98
N ILE A 94 -6.36 17.78 -1.28
CA ILE A 94 -5.34 17.44 -0.31
C ILE A 94 -4.46 18.64 0.04
N LYS A 95 -4.06 18.76 1.32
CA LYS A 95 -3.08 19.75 1.76
C LYS A 95 -1.75 19.51 1.04
N LYS A 96 -1.34 20.45 0.20
CA LYS A 96 -0.15 20.34 -0.66
C LYS A 96 1.14 19.98 0.09
N SER A 97 1.29 20.37 1.35
CA SER A 97 2.48 20.11 2.16
C SER A 97 2.69 18.63 2.45
N ASP A 98 1.62 17.93 2.82
CA ASP A 98 1.70 16.54 3.27
C ASP A 98 1.92 15.59 2.10
N ILE A 99 1.22 15.84 0.98
CA ILE A 99 1.45 15.06 -0.24
C ILE A 99 2.85 15.25 -0.79
N LYS A 100 3.34 16.49 -0.85
CA LYS A 100 4.70 16.75 -1.35
C LYS A 100 5.73 15.92 -0.62
N ARG A 101 5.61 15.86 0.70
CA ARG A 101 6.50 15.07 1.55
C ARG A 101 6.44 13.59 1.20
N ASP A 102 5.24 13.00 1.25
CA ASP A 102 5.08 11.54 1.16
C ASP A 102 5.31 11.05 -0.29
N PHE A 103 4.93 11.85 -1.29
CA PHE A 103 5.29 11.59 -2.68
C PHE A 103 6.81 11.65 -2.93
N SER A 104 7.49 12.65 -2.34
CA SER A 104 8.95 12.73 -2.44
C SER A 104 9.64 11.54 -1.77
N ILE A 105 9.14 11.09 -0.62
CA ILE A 105 9.66 9.88 0.05
C ILE A 105 9.43 8.66 -0.83
N ASN A 106 8.25 8.50 -1.42
CA ASN A 106 7.96 7.39 -2.33
C ASN A 106 8.92 7.35 -3.52
N ILE A 107 9.18 8.49 -4.16
CA ILE A 107 10.16 8.60 -5.25
C ILE A 107 11.57 8.23 -4.77
N LEU A 108 12.01 8.79 -3.64
CA LEU A 108 13.34 8.53 -3.09
C LEU A 108 13.54 7.04 -2.76
N VAL A 109 12.55 6.40 -2.16
CA VAL A 109 12.59 4.98 -1.81
C VAL A 109 12.60 4.09 -3.06
N THR A 110 11.87 4.48 -4.11
CA THR A 110 11.88 3.76 -5.40
C THR A 110 13.23 3.90 -6.10
N ILE A 111 13.85 5.08 -6.08
CA ILE A 111 15.20 5.31 -6.62
C ILE A 111 16.24 4.53 -5.79
N LEU A 112 16.12 4.54 -4.47
CA LEU A 112 16.99 3.76 -3.60
C LEU A 112 16.93 2.28 -3.95
N LEU A 113 15.73 1.71 -4.12
CA LEU A 113 15.57 0.32 -4.53
C LEU A 113 16.22 0.04 -5.89
N LEU A 114 16.06 0.93 -6.88
CA LEU A 114 16.73 0.79 -8.18
C LEU A 114 18.25 0.71 -8.01
N ILE A 115 18.84 1.62 -7.22
CA ILE A 115 20.30 1.66 -6.99
C ILE A 115 20.78 0.39 -6.29
N LEU A 116 20.07 -0.07 -5.26
CA LEU A 116 20.43 -1.28 -4.52
C LEU A 116 20.28 -2.54 -5.38
N THR A 117 19.31 -2.55 -6.31
CA THR A 117 19.03 -3.72 -7.16
C THR A 117 20.03 -3.86 -8.31
N PHE A 118 20.30 -2.77 -9.03
CA PHE A 118 21.12 -2.82 -10.24
C PHE A 118 22.57 -2.42 -9.98
N THR A 119 23.26 -3.27 -9.23
CA THR A 119 24.69 -3.10 -8.92
C THR A 119 25.56 -3.09 -10.16
N THR A 120 25.13 -3.75 -11.27
CA THR A 120 25.83 -3.71 -12.57
C THR A 120 25.91 -2.28 -13.14
N LEU A 121 24.98 -1.40 -12.86
CA LEU A 121 25.03 0.03 -13.24
C LEU A 121 26.17 0.76 -12.50
N LEU A 122 26.63 0.23 -11.37
CA LEU A 122 27.71 0.77 -10.54
C LEU A 122 29.01 -0.03 -10.69
N GLY A 123 29.09 -0.95 -11.68
CA GLY A 123 30.28 -1.76 -11.97
C GLY A 123 30.32 -3.12 -11.27
N GLY A 124 29.21 -3.59 -10.70
CA GLY A 124 29.06 -4.95 -10.18
C GLY A 124 28.91 -5.99 -11.31
N GLU A 125 29.12 -7.26 -11.00
CA GLU A 125 29.02 -8.35 -11.97
C GLU A 125 27.59 -8.82 -12.20
N ASP A 126 26.76 -8.87 -11.13
CA ASP A 126 25.39 -9.35 -11.16
C ASP A 126 24.43 -8.38 -10.49
N ASN A 127 23.16 -8.41 -10.89
CA ASN A 127 22.09 -7.66 -10.23
C ASN A 127 21.43 -8.53 -9.17
N TYR A 128 21.51 -8.08 -7.93
CA TYR A 128 20.86 -8.75 -6.80
C TYR A 128 20.65 -7.79 -5.64
N ILE A 129 19.63 -8.06 -4.86
CA ILE A 129 19.41 -7.38 -3.58
C ILE A 129 19.98 -8.28 -2.50
N SER A 130 21.04 -7.83 -1.85
CA SER A 130 21.72 -8.59 -0.79
C SER A 130 20.92 -8.54 0.53
N ARG A 131 21.33 -9.38 1.50
CA ARG A 131 20.79 -9.30 2.87
C ARG A 131 21.08 -7.96 3.54
N LEU A 132 22.25 -7.37 3.24
CA LEU A 132 22.60 -6.05 3.78
C LEU A 132 21.67 -4.96 3.22
N ASP A 133 21.33 -5.01 1.92
CA ASP A 133 20.37 -4.10 1.32
C ASP A 133 18.98 -4.24 1.96
N GLY A 134 18.59 -5.48 2.24
CA GLY A 134 17.36 -5.76 2.98
C GLY A 134 17.35 -5.14 4.37
N ILE A 135 18.46 -5.23 5.10
CA ILE A 135 18.58 -4.60 6.42
C ILE A 135 18.54 -3.07 6.30
N ILE A 136 19.20 -2.48 5.28
CA ILE A 136 19.15 -1.04 5.00
C ILE A 136 17.71 -0.59 4.76
N LEU A 137 16.95 -1.33 3.94
CA LEU A 137 15.54 -1.04 3.68
C LEU A 137 14.69 -1.14 4.95
N LEU A 138 14.91 -2.15 5.80
CA LEU A 138 14.21 -2.30 7.09
C LEU A 138 14.55 -1.17 8.07
N ILE A 139 15.80 -0.73 8.13
CA ILE A 139 16.19 0.46 8.92
C ILE A 139 15.49 1.69 8.37
N GLY A 140 15.40 1.83 7.03
CA GLY A 140 14.63 2.87 6.36
C GLY A 140 13.15 2.83 6.76
N CYS A 141 12.55 1.65 6.82
CA CYS A 141 11.17 1.44 7.27
C CYS A 141 10.95 1.93 8.70
N ILE A 142 11.80 1.49 9.61
CA ILE A 142 11.73 1.92 11.03
C ILE A 142 11.91 3.43 11.14
N SER A 143 12.88 4.00 10.42
CA SER A 143 13.14 5.44 10.40
C SER A 143 11.94 6.22 9.87
N TYR A 144 11.28 5.72 8.82
CA TYR A 144 10.06 6.31 8.27
C TYR A 144 8.90 6.29 9.27
N ILE A 145 8.67 5.17 9.96
CA ILE A 145 7.64 5.06 10.99
C ILE A 145 7.93 6.03 12.16
N ILE A 146 9.17 6.09 12.63
CA ILE A 146 9.58 7.04 13.69
C ILE A 146 9.33 8.47 13.23
N TYR A 147 9.71 8.81 12.00
CA TYR A 147 9.46 10.12 11.41
C TYR A 147 7.97 10.49 11.40
N LEU A 148 7.08 9.56 10.99
CA LEU A 148 5.64 9.78 11.01
C LEU A 148 5.11 10.03 12.44
N ILE A 149 5.57 9.25 13.41
CA ILE A 149 5.19 9.42 14.83
C ILE A 149 5.64 10.79 15.38
N LEU A 150 6.86 11.21 15.04
CA LEU A 150 7.37 12.51 15.48
C LEU A 150 6.63 13.67 14.80
N SER A 151 6.23 13.50 13.53
CA SER A 151 5.44 14.50 12.80
C SER A 151 4.08 14.79 13.46
N VAL A 152 3.45 13.78 14.06
CA VAL A 152 2.22 13.94 14.84
C VAL A 152 2.44 14.86 16.05
N LYS A 153 3.56 14.69 16.76
CA LYS A 153 3.87 15.49 17.97
C LYS A 153 4.08 16.96 17.62
N VAL A 154 4.81 17.25 16.53
CA VAL A 154 5.07 18.62 16.08
C VAL A 154 3.78 19.30 15.60
N GLY A 155 2.92 18.59 14.87
CA GLY A 155 1.63 19.10 14.40
C GLY A 155 0.68 19.48 15.55
N LYS A 156 0.69 18.75 16.65
CA LYS A 156 -0.11 19.08 17.85
C LYS A 156 0.32 20.40 18.48
N THR A 157 1.61 20.68 18.54
CA THR A 157 2.13 21.93 19.17
C THR A 157 1.75 23.18 18.38
N THR A 158 1.48 23.05 17.07
CA THR A 158 1.12 24.19 16.18
C THR A 158 -0.39 24.39 16.08
N SER A 159 -1.21 23.39 16.37
CA SER A 159 -2.67 23.41 16.19
C SER A 159 -3.47 23.63 17.49
N GLU A 160 -2.81 23.71 18.65
CA GLU A 160 -3.47 23.84 19.95
C GLU A 160 -4.38 25.08 20.09
N ASN A 161 -4.27 26.07 19.20
CA ASN A 161 -5.03 27.33 19.31
C ASN A 161 -6.29 27.43 18.43
N ILE A 162 -6.64 26.42 17.62
CA ILE A 162 -7.76 26.57 16.64
C ILE A 162 -8.82 25.46 16.73
N HIS A 163 -8.53 24.33 17.36
CA HIS A 163 -9.42 23.14 17.33
C HIS A 163 -10.01 22.70 18.68
N GLU A 164 -9.78 23.42 19.77
CA GLU A 164 -10.31 23.03 21.09
C GLU A 164 -11.86 23.09 21.19
N GLU A 165 -12.51 24.02 20.49
CA GLU A 165 -13.97 24.16 20.59
C GLU A 165 -14.78 23.18 19.73
N LEU A 166 -14.27 22.76 18.58
CA LEU A 166 -14.97 21.83 17.66
C LEU A 166 -14.71 20.35 17.93
N ALA A 167 -13.60 20.03 18.60
CA ALA A 167 -13.20 18.66 18.91
C ALA A 167 -13.90 18.07 20.14
N LEU A 168 -14.38 18.90 21.06
CA LEU A 168 -14.95 18.46 22.34
C LEU A 168 -16.35 17.84 22.24
N GLU A 169 -17.13 18.17 21.22
CA GLU A 169 -18.49 17.63 21.09
C GLU A 169 -18.55 16.23 20.42
N SER A 170 -17.57 15.85 19.60
CA SER A 170 -17.63 14.58 18.84
C SER A 170 -16.77 13.45 19.39
N THR A 171 -15.85 13.71 20.34
CA THR A 171 -14.87 12.71 20.80
C THR A 171 -15.36 11.82 21.94
N ASN A 172 -16.40 12.21 22.66
CA ASN A 172 -16.88 11.46 23.83
C ASN A 172 -17.60 10.14 23.50
N GLU A 173 -18.06 9.95 22.26
CA GLU A 173 -18.79 8.72 21.85
C GLU A 173 -17.89 7.65 21.21
N VAL A 174 -16.65 7.98 20.82
CA VAL A 174 -15.77 7.02 20.14
C VAL A 174 -15.10 6.09 21.15
N ASN A 175 -15.48 4.82 21.10
CA ASN A 175 -14.87 3.75 21.89
C ASN A 175 -13.68 3.16 21.14
N ILE A 176 -12.45 3.34 21.66
CA ILE A 176 -11.21 2.84 21.06
C ILE A 176 -11.25 1.31 20.88
N PHE A 177 -11.76 0.56 21.86
CA PHE A 177 -11.84 -0.89 21.78
C PHE A 177 -12.72 -1.33 20.59
N LYS A 178 -13.88 -0.70 20.41
CA LYS A 178 -14.74 -0.95 19.24
C LYS A 178 -14.06 -0.59 17.93
N SER A 179 -13.25 0.47 17.93
CA SER A 179 -12.51 0.90 16.74
C SER A 179 -11.39 -0.08 16.37
N ILE A 180 -10.66 -0.61 17.36
CA ILE A 180 -9.67 -1.66 17.16
C ILE A 180 -10.35 -2.94 16.66
N LEU A 181 -11.49 -3.32 17.24
CA LEU A 181 -12.25 -4.48 16.77
C LEU A 181 -12.70 -4.32 15.31
N LYS A 182 -13.13 -3.11 14.93
CA LYS A 182 -13.45 -2.79 13.53
C LYS A 182 -12.22 -2.94 12.62
N LEU A 183 -11.03 -2.52 13.06
CA LEU A 183 -9.81 -2.73 12.27
C LEU A 183 -9.53 -4.22 12.07
N ILE A 184 -9.59 -5.02 13.13
CA ILE A 184 -9.32 -6.46 13.05
C ILE A 184 -10.34 -7.17 12.16
N ILE A 185 -11.63 -6.92 12.37
CA ILE A 185 -12.70 -7.54 11.57
C ILE A 185 -12.63 -7.06 10.12
N GLY A 186 -12.37 -5.77 9.93
CA GLY A 186 -12.28 -5.16 8.60
C GLY A 186 -11.12 -5.74 7.79
N VAL A 187 -9.90 -5.78 8.35
CA VAL A 187 -8.75 -6.34 7.66
C VAL A 187 -8.91 -7.84 7.39
N ALA A 188 -9.49 -8.61 8.33
CA ALA A 188 -9.81 -10.01 8.09
C ALA A 188 -10.80 -10.18 6.92
N GLY A 189 -11.85 -9.35 6.86
CA GLY A 189 -12.79 -9.33 5.75
C GLY A 189 -12.15 -8.98 4.41
N ILE A 190 -11.22 -8.02 4.41
CA ILE A 190 -10.44 -7.62 3.22
C ILE A 190 -9.58 -8.78 2.73
N ILE A 191 -8.80 -9.40 3.62
CA ILE A 191 -7.88 -10.49 3.25
C ILE A 191 -8.66 -11.71 2.76
N ILE A 192 -9.66 -12.17 3.51
CA ILE A 192 -10.47 -13.34 3.14
C ILE A 192 -11.26 -13.05 1.86
N GLY A 193 -11.84 -11.86 1.75
CA GLY A 193 -12.59 -11.44 0.56
C GLY A 193 -11.71 -11.35 -0.67
N GLY A 194 -10.52 -10.74 -0.56
CA GLY A 194 -9.53 -10.66 -1.63
C GLY A 194 -9.08 -12.04 -2.11
N GLN A 195 -8.74 -12.93 -1.17
CA GLN A 195 -8.34 -14.31 -1.49
C GLN A 195 -9.46 -15.07 -2.24
N LEU A 196 -10.70 -15.00 -1.75
CA LEU A 196 -11.84 -15.62 -2.43
C LEU A 196 -12.06 -15.09 -3.83
N VAL A 197 -11.87 -13.78 -4.05
CA VAL A 197 -11.96 -13.17 -5.40
C VAL A 197 -10.88 -13.74 -6.31
N VAL A 198 -9.62 -13.74 -5.86
CA VAL A 198 -8.47 -14.22 -6.64
C VAL A 198 -8.64 -15.70 -7.00
N ASP A 199 -8.92 -16.55 -6.02
CA ASP A 199 -9.05 -18.00 -6.22
C ASP A 199 -10.21 -18.31 -7.19
N SER A 200 -11.35 -17.64 -6.99
CA SER A 200 -12.53 -17.83 -7.85
C SER A 200 -12.30 -17.33 -9.26
N ALA A 201 -11.68 -16.16 -9.43
CA ALA A 201 -11.37 -15.59 -10.74
C ALA A 201 -10.35 -16.45 -11.48
N THR A 202 -9.31 -16.95 -10.78
CA THR A 202 -8.32 -17.89 -11.29
C THR A 202 -8.97 -19.16 -11.82
N PHE A 203 -9.83 -19.79 -11.01
CA PHE A 203 -10.54 -21.01 -11.41
C PHE A 203 -11.44 -20.77 -12.64
N ILE A 204 -12.17 -19.66 -12.66
CA ILE A 204 -13.05 -19.32 -13.81
C ILE A 204 -12.22 -19.11 -15.07
N ALA A 205 -11.14 -18.32 -14.97
CA ALA A 205 -10.29 -18.00 -16.12
C ALA A 205 -9.61 -19.26 -16.71
N THR A 206 -9.07 -20.12 -15.85
CA THR A 206 -8.46 -21.40 -16.28
C THR A 206 -9.51 -22.34 -16.89
N SER A 207 -10.71 -22.39 -16.33
CA SER A 207 -11.82 -23.20 -16.90
C SER A 207 -12.31 -22.67 -18.26
N LEU A 208 -12.08 -21.39 -18.56
CA LEU A 208 -12.35 -20.76 -19.85
C LEU A 208 -11.17 -20.90 -20.85
N GLY A 209 -10.10 -21.62 -20.46
CA GLY A 209 -8.96 -21.90 -21.34
C GLY A 209 -7.81 -20.90 -21.26
N MET A 210 -7.79 -19.98 -20.28
CA MET A 210 -6.62 -19.14 -20.04
C MET A 210 -5.46 -19.98 -19.50
N SER A 211 -4.24 -19.74 -19.99
CA SER A 211 -3.06 -20.42 -19.47
C SER A 211 -2.74 -19.97 -18.04
N GLU A 212 -2.21 -20.89 -17.22
CA GLU A 212 -1.79 -20.59 -15.84
C GLU A 212 -0.81 -19.40 -15.78
N LYS A 213 0.09 -19.31 -16.75
CA LYS A 213 1.03 -18.19 -16.88
C LYS A 213 0.31 -16.86 -17.06
N LEU A 214 -0.70 -16.79 -17.93
CA LEU A 214 -1.47 -15.56 -18.16
C LEU A 214 -2.30 -15.19 -16.94
N VAL A 215 -2.91 -16.18 -16.28
CA VAL A 215 -3.67 -15.98 -15.04
C VAL A 215 -2.76 -15.44 -13.92
N GLY A 216 -1.59 -16.03 -13.74
CA GLY A 216 -0.61 -15.55 -12.76
C GLY A 216 -0.15 -14.11 -13.02
N LEU A 217 0.16 -13.79 -14.29
CA LEU A 217 0.61 -12.44 -14.68
C LEU A 217 -0.48 -11.36 -14.65
N THR A 218 -1.76 -11.75 -14.61
CA THR A 218 -2.88 -10.81 -14.64
C THR A 218 -3.73 -10.89 -13.36
N ILE A 219 -4.48 -11.97 -13.19
CA ILE A 219 -5.49 -12.09 -12.12
C ILE A 219 -4.82 -12.13 -10.75
N VAL A 220 -3.76 -12.92 -10.59
CA VAL A 220 -3.08 -13.03 -9.30
C VAL A 220 -2.31 -11.75 -9.00
N ALA A 221 -1.59 -11.20 -9.96
CA ALA A 221 -0.81 -9.97 -9.78
C ALA A 221 -1.68 -8.75 -9.44
N VAL A 222 -2.85 -8.61 -10.08
CA VAL A 222 -3.81 -7.54 -9.76
C VAL A 222 -4.57 -7.86 -8.47
N GLY A 223 -4.80 -9.13 -8.21
CA GLY A 223 -5.64 -9.60 -7.12
C GLY A 223 -5.08 -9.30 -5.74
N THR A 224 -3.76 -9.34 -5.57
CA THR A 224 -3.12 -8.97 -4.29
C THR A 224 -3.32 -7.49 -3.97
N SER A 225 -3.42 -6.62 -4.99
CA SER A 225 -3.65 -5.18 -4.81
C SER A 225 -5.14 -4.76 -4.85
N LEU A 226 -6.08 -5.72 -4.93
CA LEU A 226 -7.51 -5.43 -4.77
C LEU A 226 -7.88 -4.85 -3.40
N PRO A 227 -7.27 -5.30 -2.29
CA PRO A 227 -7.44 -4.68 -0.98
C PRO A 227 -7.19 -3.17 -0.99
N GLU A 228 -6.08 -2.74 -1.59
CA GLU A 228 -5.71 -1.32 -1.73
C GLU A 228 -6.74 -0.56 -2.54
N LEU A 229 -7.13 -1.10 -3.70
CA LEU A 229 -8.12 -0.48 -4.58
C LEU A 229 -9.45 -0.26 -3.85
N VAL A 230 -10.01 -1.34 -3.31
CA VAL A 230 -11.35 -1.27 -2.69
C VAL A 230 -11.32 -0.41 -1.43
N THR A 231 -10.26 -0.51 -0.62
CA THR A 231 -10.14 0.29 0.61
C THR A 231 -9.99 1.78 0.29
N SER A 232 -9.16 2.14 -0.69
CA SER A 232 -8.98 3.55 -1.10
C SER A 232 -10.24 4.13 -1.72
N VAL A 233 -10.95 3.36 -2.56
CA VAL A 233 -12.25 3.78 -3.14
C VAL A 233 -13.30 3.96 -2.04
N VAL A 234 -13.42 3.03 -1.10
CA VAL A 234 -14.37 3.12 0.02
C VAL A 234 -14.03 4.32 0.90
N ALA A 235 -12.75 4.58 1.19
CA ALA A 235 -12.31 5.73 1.96
C ALA A 235 -12.69 7.03 1.25
N ALA A 236 -12.44 7.15 -0.06
CA ALA A 236 -12.82 8.31 -0.85
C ALA A 236 -14.34 8.53 -0.84
N VAL A 237 -15.14 7.49 -1.11
CA VAL A 237 -16.61 7.59 -1.07
C VAL A 237 -17.15 8.02 0.30
N LYS A 238 -16.43 7.72 1.38
CA LYS A 238 -16.77 8.15 2.75
C LYS A 238 -16.30 9.58 3.08
N GLY A 239 -15.63 10.27 2.17
CA GLY A 239 -15.04 11.58 2.44
C GLY A 239 -13.77 11.52 3.30
N GLU A 240 -13.15 10.34 3.42
CA GLU A 240 -11.89 10.12 4.13
C GLU A 240 -10.71 10.13 3.12
N GLU A 241 -10.59 11.22 2.36
CA GLU A 241 -9.63 11.40 1.25
C GLU A 241 -8.18 11.21 1.71
N ASP A 242 -7.87 11.74 2.88
CA ASP A 242 -6.54 11.62 3.51
C ASP A 242 -6.18 10.14 3.79
N ILE A 243 -7.16 9.33 4.22
CA ILE A 243 -6.97 7.89 4.43
C ILE A 243 -6.74 7.19 3.09
N ALA A 244 -7.53 7.54 2.06
CA ALA A 244 -7.38 6.94 0.73
C ALA A 244 -5.99 7.18 0.15
N LEU A 245 -5.53 8.44 0.18
CA LEU A 245 -4.20 8.78 -0.34
C LEU A 245 -3.09 8.19 0.52
N GLY A 246 -3.22 8.27 1.84
CA GLY A 246 -2.28 7.67 2.76
C GLY A 246 -2.12 6.17 2.53
N ASN A 247 -3.22 5.45 2.27
CA ASN A 247 -3.19 4.04 1.91
C ASN A 247 -2.36 3.79 0.64
N ILE A 248 -2.61 4.54 -0.44
CA ILE A 248 -1.90 4.37 -1.72
C ILE A 248 -0.40 4.61 -1.56
N LEU A 249 -0.02 5.76 -0.98
CA LEU A 249 1.40 6.11 -0.81
C LEU A 249 2.10 5.25 0.22
N GLY A 250 1.40 4.94 1.32
CA GLY A 250 1.92 4.07 2.38
C GLY A 250 2.20 2.66 1.87
N SER A 251 1.26 2.06 1.12
CA SER A 251 1.45 0.74 0.52
C SER A 251 2.67 0.72 -0.42
N ASN A 252 2.85 1.73 -1.27
CA ASN A 252 4.03 1.81 -2.14
C ASN A 252 5.34 1.88 -1.35
N ILE A 253 5.39 2.68 -0.28
CA ILE A 253 6.59 2.83 0.56
C ILE A 253 6.86 1.54 1.34
N PHE A 254 5.83 0.92 1.96
CA PHE A 254 6.00 -0.32 2.72
C PHE A 254 6.30 -1.52 1.82
N ASN A 255 5.76 -1.57 0.63
CA ASN A 255 6.10 -2.61 -0.34
C ASN A 255 7.62 -2.63 -0.61
N ILE A 256 8.24 -1.47 -0.73
CA ILE A 256 9.69 -1.38 -0.92
C ILE A 256 10.43 -1.59 0.39
N LEU A 257 10.17 -0.78 1.40
CA LEU A 257 10.98 -0.77 2.62
C LEU A 257 10.78 -2.00 3.50
N LEU A 258 9.53 -2.46 3.65
CA LEU A 258 9.21 -3.58 4.52
C LEU A 258 9.24 -4.90 3.74
N ILE A 259 8.51 -5.00 2.62
CA ILE A 259 8.34 -6.30 1.93
C ILE A 259 9.63 -6.72 1.25
N ILE A 260 10.24 -5.88 0.40
CA ILE A 260 11.54 -6.20 -0.20
C ILE A 260 12.61 -6.30 0.88
N GLY A 261 12.58 -5.38 1.87
CA GLY A 261 13.53 -5.40 2.98
C GLY A 261 13.52 -6.72 3.74
N LEU A 262 12.34 -7.22 4.11
CA LEU A 262 12.20 -8.50 4.83
C LEU A 262 12.55 -9.69 3.93
N SER A 263 12.04 -9.71 2.69
CA SER A 263 12.28 -10.78 1.73
C SER A 263 13.76 -10.96 1.44
N SER A 264 14.49 -9.88 1.17
CA SER A 264 15.93 -9.94 0.89
C SER A 264 16.79 -10.21 2.13
N ALA A 265 16.35 -9.78 3.31
CA ALA A 265 17.01 -10.15 4.57
C ALA A 265 16.91 -11.66 4.88
N ILE A 266 15.78 -12.29 4.52
CA ILE A 266 15.58 -13.75 4.64
C ILE A 266 16.46 -14.46 3.60
N SER A 267 16.34 -14.09 2.33
CA SER A 267 17.06 -14.70 1.23
C SER A 267 17.43 -13.66 0.17
N PRO A 268 18.71 -13.53 -0.23
CA PRO A 268 19.12 -12.59 -1.29
C PRO A 268 18.32 -12.82 -2.57
N ILE A 269 17.93 -11.75 -3.24
CA ILE A 269 17.06 -11.80 -4.41
C ILE A 269 17.89 -11.51 -5.66
N ALA A 270 18.07 -12.51 -6.53
CA ALA A 270 18.61 -12.28 -7.86
C ALA A 270 17.58 -11.54 -8.72
N VAL A 271 18.02 -10.55 -9.49
CA VAL A 271 17.11 -9.71 -10.28
C VAL A 271 17.49 -9.74 -11.75
N SER A 272 16.53 -10.13 -12.60
CA SER A 272 16.73 -10.14 -14.04
C SER A 272 16.89 -8.72 -14.61
N ASN A 273 17.80 -8.56 -15.57
CA ASN A 273 17.97 -7.31 -16.33
C ASN A 273 16.67 -6.82 -17.00
N ASN A 274 15.75 -7.72 -17.30
CA ASN A 274 14.48 -7.36 -17.93
C ASN A 274 13.62 -6.46 -17.03
N LEU A 275 13.77 -6.54 -15.70
CA LEU A 275 13.02 -5.73 -14.75
C LEU A 275 13.49 -4.26 -14.71
N ILE A 276 14.62 -3.91 -15.30
CA ILE A 276 15.09 -2.51 -15.35
C ILE A 276 14.06 -1.60 -16.02
N PHE A 277 13.38 -2.12 -17.05
CA PHE A 277 12.31 -1.37 -17.72
C PHE A 277 11.15 -1.07 -16.76
N ASP A 278 10.73 -2.06 -15.98
CA ASP A 278 9.61 -1.90 -15.04
C ASP A 278 9.95 -0.91 -13.91
N PHE A 279 11.19 -0.94 -13.41
CA PHE A 279 11.68 0.04 -12.44
C PHE A 279 11.70 1.46 -13.00
N VAL A 280 12.28 1.64 -14.20
CA VAL A 280 12.34 2.95 -14.85
C VAL A 280 10.92 3.45 -15.15
N PHE A 281 10.05 2.58 -15.63
CA PHE A 281 8.65 2.91 -15.91
C PHE A 281 7.92 3.37 -14.63
N LEU A 282 8.08 2.63 -13.52
CA LEU A 282 7.50 3.01 -12.21
C LEU A 282 8.00 4.40 -11.77
N ILE A 283 9.30 4.67 -11.88
CA ILE A 283 9.89 5.96 -11.51
C ILE A 283 9.32 7.09 -12.39
N VAL A 284 9.31 6.89 -13.71
CA VAL A 284 8.81 7.89 -14.66
C VAL A 284 7.33 8.20 -14.40
N VAL A 285 6.51 7.18 -14.24
CA VAL A 285 5.08 7.34 -13.95
C VAL A 285 4.87 8.07 -12.62
N THR A 286 5.59 7.67 -11.58
CA THR A 286 5.50 8.32 -10.26
C THR A 286 5.93 9.78 -10.35
N LEU A 287 7.01 10.10 -11.10
CA LEU A 287 7.45 11.47 -11.32
C LEU A 287 6.42 12.30 -12.08
N ILE A 288 5.83 11.76 -13.17
CA ILE A 288 4.79 12.47 -13.94
C ILE A 288 3.61 12.81 -13.06
N ILE A 289 3.10 11.85 -12.29
CA ILE A 289 1.97 12.06 -11.38
C ILE A 289 2.35 13.06 -10.29
N GLY A 290 3.54 12.95 -9.72
CA GLY A 290 4.06 13.92 -8.77
C GLY A 290 4.08 15.34 -9.33
N ILE A 291 4.61 15.52 -10.53
CA ILE A 291 4.63 16.81 -11.23
C ILE A 291 3.21 17.33 -11.45
N MET A 292 2.27 16.49 -11.90
CA MET A 292 0.86 16.89 -12.09
C MET A 292 0.23 17.38 -10.78
N ILE A 293 0.47 16.67 -9.67
CA ILE A 293 -0.02 17.07 -8.33
C ILE A 293 0.64 18.38 -7.87
N PHE A 294 1.92 18.64 -8.20
CA PHE A 294 2.63 19.83 -7.78
C PHE A 294 2.28 21.08 -8.60
N ILE A 295 1.94 20.90 -9.88
CA ILE A 295 1.60 22.02 -10.79
C ILE A 295 0.14 22.43 -10.65
N ASN A 296 -0.78 21.49 -10.39
CA ASN A 296 -2.19 21.82 -10.24
C ASN A 296 -2.40 22.70 -9.00
N LYS A 297 -2.81 23.97 -9.28
CA LYS A 297 -3.07 25.00 -8.26
C LYS A 297 -4.41 24.78 -7.57
#